data_d3363a43ff2bd72b95cbc9dd55b3856d
#
_entry.id   d3363a43ff2bd72b95cbc9dd55b3856d
#
_cell.length_a   1.000
_cell.length_b   1.000
_cell.length_c   1.000
_cell.angle_alpha   90.00
_cell.angle_beta   90.00
_cell.angle_gamma   90.00
#
_symmetry.space_group_name_H-M   'P 1'
#
loop_
_entity.id
_entity.type
_entity.pdbx_description
1 polymer ?
#
loop_
_entity_poly.entity_id
_entity_poly.type
_entity_poly.pdbx_seq_one_letter_code
_entity_poly.pdbx_strand_id
1 'polypeptide(L)'
;MPLAAAQDLRAYNLQTASVARTGADLLRLLTAGFTAKAPSIEPIHAQLSAKWAGEPAAGKLIRAALVLCADHELNASTFTVRCVASTRATPYGAVMAGLAALQGPRHGGQTARVAALFDEVAAADSPEAAVAARMRRGERLPGFGHILYPDGDPRCQLLRRLLTTALGSNPELAMAVELAAAATENTGLQPNVDFSLVMLQRSLNLPETAPMGIFAIGRCAGWIAHAQEQYAHPELIRPRARYVGEQPQLARD
;
A
#
# COMPACT_ATOMS: atom_id res chain seq x y z
N MET A 1 -0.21 -17.03 7.71
CA MET A 1 -1.63 -16.62 7.92
C MET A 1 -2.59 -17.79 8.11
N PRO A 2 -2.78 -18.79 7.19
CA PRO A 2 -3.74 -19.87 7.38
C PRO A 2 -3.51 -20.70 8.65
N LEU A 3 -2.27 -21.08 8.94
CA LEU A 3 -1.92 -21.81 10.16
C LEU A 3 -2.22 -21.01 11.43
N ALA A 4 -1.93 -19.72 11.44
CA ALA A 4 -2.25 -18.85 12.57
C ALA A 4 -3.76 -18.73 12.77
N ALA A 5 -4.54 -18.62 11.68
CA ALA A 5 -6.00 -18.61 11.74
C ALA A 5 -6.57 -19.90 12.34
N ALA A 6 -6.02 -21.06 11.97
CA ALA A 6 -6.47 -22.35 12.48
C ALA A 6 -6.19 -22.56 13.98
N GLN A 7 -5.20 -21.85 14.53
CA GLN A 7 -4.80 -21.93 15.93
C GLN A 7 -5.44 -20.87 16.82
N ASP A 8 -6.00 -19.80 16.24
CA ASP A 8 -6.62 -18.69 16.99
C ASP A 8 -8.14 -18.80 17.02
N LEU A 9 -8.65 -19.44 18.06
CA LEU A 9 -10.10 -19.59 18.27
C LEU A 9 -10.81 -18.23 18.42
N ARG A 10 -10.12 -17.18 18.84
CA ARG A 10 -10.68 -15.80 18.95
C ARG A 10 -11.03 -15.21 17.58
N ALA A 11 -10.39 -15.69 16.50
CA ALA A 11 -10.64 -15.24 15.14
C ALA A 11 -12.11 -15.41 14.70
N TYR A 12 -12.84 -16.35 15.31
CA TYR A 12 -14.25 -16.61 15.03
C TYR A 12 -15.20 -15.69 15.83
N ASN A 13 -14.69 -14.95 16.80
CA ASN A 13 -15.46 -13.93 17.52
C ASN A 13 -15.34 -12.58 16.80
N LEU A 14 -16.40 -12.21 16.06
CA LEU A 14 -16.45 -11.00 15.23
C LEU A 14 -16.90 -9.74 16.00
N GLN A 15 -16.97 -9.77 17.31
CA GLN A 15 -17.19 -8.58 18.13
C GLN A 15 -16.00 -7.63 18.02
N THR A 16 -16.24 -6.32 18.03
CA THR A 16 -15.26 -5.26 17.82
C THR A 16 -13.98 -5.44 18.64
N ALA A 17 -14.09 -5.73 19.93
CA ALA A 17 -12.93 -5.90 20.81
C ALA A 17 -12.09 -7.15 20.44
N SER A 18 -12.72 -8.23 19.98
CA SER A 18 -12.02 -9.45 19.55
C SER A 18 -11.33 -9.22 18.21
N VAL A 19 -12.03 -8.60 17.26
CA VAL A 19 -11.47 -8.25 15.93
C VAL A 19 -10.27 -7.31 16.10
N ALA A 20 -10.33 -6.32 16.98
CA ALA A 20 -9.21 -5.42 17.26
C ALA A 20 -7.97 -6.16 17.79
N ARG A 21 -8.16 -7.13 18.69
CA ARG A 21 -7.05 -7.97 19.21
C ARG A 21 -6.44 -8.85 18.13
N THR A 22 -7.27 -9.54 17.36
CA THR A 22 -6.83 -10.34 16.22
C THR A 22 -6.12 -9.45 15.17
N GLY A 23 -6.61 -8.23 14.95
CA GLY A 23 -5.97 -7.24 14.08
C GLY A 23 -4.58 -6.82 14.56
N ALA A 24 -4.41 -6.62 15.86
CA ALA A 24 -3.10 -6.33 16.43
C ALA A 24 -2.11 -7.50 16.25
N ASP A 25 -2.59 -8.74 16.42
CA ASP A 25 -1.77 -9.93 16.20
C ASP A 25 -1.43 -10.10 14.69
N LEU A 26 -2.35 -9.78 13.79
CA LEU A 26 -2.12 -9.75 12.34
C LEU A 26 -1.05 -8.72 11.95
N LEU A 27 -1.09 -7.50 12.52
CA LEU A 27 -0.05 -6.49 12.29
C LEU A 27 1.33 -6.96 12.77
N ARG A 28 1.40 -7.60 13.94
CA ARG A 28 2.65 -8.20 14.46
C ARG A 28 3.16 -9.32 13.55
N LEU A 29 2.26 -10.17 13.07
CA LEU A 29 2.60 -11.28 12.18
C LEU A 29 3.11 -10.78 10.82
N LEU A 30 2.48 -9.75 10.24
CA LEU A 30 2.97 -9.11 9.02
C LEU A 30 4.36 -8.50 9.24
N THR A 31 4.54 -7.76 10.32
CA THR A 31 5.84 -7.15 10.66
C THR A 31 6.92 -8.24 10.83
N ALA A 32 6.59 -9.33 11.51
CA ALA A 32 7.48 -10.48 11.67
C ALA A 32 7.92 -11.06 10.33
N GLY A 33 7.01 -11.15 9.35
CA GLY A 33 7.31 -11.59 7.99
C GLY A 33 8.34 -10.70 7.28
N PHE A 34 8.24 -9.37 7.41
CA PHE A 34 9.18 -8.43 6.80
C PHE A 34 10.50 -8.29 7.56
N THR A 35 10.51 -8.54 8.86
CA THR A 35 11.73 -8.46 9.68
C THR A 35 12.47 -9.79 9.79
N ALA A 36 11.83 -10.91 9.40
CA ALA A 36 12.29 -12.28 9.63
C ALA A 36 12.59 -12.56 11.13
N LYS A 37 11.78 -11.97 12.02
CA LYS A 37 11.83 -12.15 13.49
C LYS A 37 10.51 -12.70 14.00
N ALA A 38 10.50 -13.18 15.24
CA ALA A 38 9.25 -13.55 15.91
C ALA A 38 8.33 -12.31 16.07
N PRO A 39 6.99 -12.49 16.07
CA PRO A 39 6.07 -11.41 16.38
C PRO A 39 6.38 -10.75 17.72
N SER A 40 6.37 -9.42 17.78
CA SER A 40 6.77 -8.63 18.93
C SER A 40 5.74 -7.55 19.26
N ILE A 41 5.72 -7.11 20.53
CA ILE A 41 4.91 -5.98 21.02
C ILE A 41 5.60 -4.63 20.83
N GLU A 42 6.88 -4.64 20.44
CA GLU A 42 7.63 -3.42 20.16
C GLU A 42 6.95 -2.60 19.04
N PRO A 43 7.08 -1.27 19.06
CA PRO A 43 6.52 -0.43 18.02
C PRO A 43 6.97 -0.88 16.61
N ILE A 44 6.01 -1.05 15.70
CA ILE A 44 6.26 -1.56 14.34
C ILE A 44 7.35 -0.78 13.62
N HIS A 45 7.29 0.55 13.66
CA HIS A 45 8.30 1.40 13.01
C HIS A 45 9.70 1.22 13.59
N ALA A 46 9.81 0.92 14.88
CA ALA A 46 11.11 0.64 15.52
C ALA A 46 11.67 -0.71 15.06
N GLN A 47 10.83 -1.75 14.98
CA GLN A 47 11.22 -3.06 14.45
C GLN A 47 11.70 -2.96 13.00
N LEU A 48 10.95 -2.24 12.14
CA LEU A 48 11.30 -2.03 10.74
C LEU A 48 12.58 -1.20 10.59
N SER A 49 12.71 -0.10 11.34
CA SER A 49 13.91 0.74 11.33
C SER A 49 15.16 -0.05 11.76
N ALA A 50 15.07 -0.79 12.86
CA ALA A 50 16.18 -1.61 13.34
C ALA A 50 16.60 -2.70 12.34
N LYS A 51 15.64 -3.25 11.56
CA LYS A 51 15.93 -4.28 10.55
C LYS A 51 16.46 -3.70 9.25
N TRP A 52 15.92 -2.57 8.80
CA TRP A 52 16.16 -2.06 7.45
C TRP A 52 17.18 -0.93 7.38
N ALA A 53 17.14 0.01 8.30
CA ALA A 53 17.96 1.22 8.24
C ALA A 53 19.07 1.28 9.28
N GLY A 54 18.95 0.55 10.37
CA GLY A 54 19.94 0.58 11.47
C GLY A 54 19.96 1.90 12.27
N GLU A 55 19.19 2.93 11.86
CA GLU A 55 19.21 4.26 12.46
C GLU A 55 17.85 4.66 13.07
N PRO A 56 17.83 5.18 14.31
CA PRO A 56 16.60 5.62 14.98
C PRO A 56 15.87 6.76 14.25
N ALA A 57 16.59 7.63 13.54
CA ALA A 57 16.02 8.75 12.79
C ALA A 57 15.09 8.24 11.66
N ALA A 58 15.44 7.14 11.00
CA ALA A 58 14.64 6.50 9.98
C ALA A 58 13.28 6.01 10.53
N GLY A 59 13.22 5.62 11.80
CA GLY A 59 12.00 5.15 12.45
C GLY A 59 10.86 6.17 12.45
N LYS A 60 11.17 7.47 12.58
CA LYS A 60 10.15 8.53 12.52
C LYS A 60 9.55 8.66 11.12
N LEU A 61 10.36 8.55 10.09
CA LEU A 61 9.93 8.61 8.68
C LEU A 61 9.13 7.37 8.30
N ILE A 62 9.58 6.17 8.71
CA ILE A 62 8.84 4.92 8.51
C ILE A 62 7.48 4.98 9.24
N ARG A 63 7.45 5.52 10.47
CA ARG A 63 6.19 5.71 11.21
C ARG A 63 5.22 6.61 10.46
N ALA A 64 5.70 7.75 9.93
CA ALA A 64 4.87 8.65 9.14
C ALA A 64 4.31 7.95 7.90
N ALA A 65 5.14 7.21 7.17
CA ALA A 65 4.71 6.46 5.99
C ALA A 65 3.65 5.39 6.33
N LEU A 66 3.83 4.63 7.42
CA LEU A 66 2.84 3.66 7.90
C LEU A 66 1.49 4.32 8.21
N VAL A 67 1.49 5.47 8.89
CA VAL A 67 0.27 6.21 9.21
C VAL A 67 -0.41 6.74 7.96
N LEU A 68 0.34 7.30 7.01
CA LEU A 68 -0.17 7.82 5.75
C LEU A 68 -0.78 6.72 4.85
N CYS A 69 -0.34 5.48 5.01
CA CYS A 69 -0.87 4.32 4.29
C CYS A 69 -2.04 3.64 5.02
N ALA A 70 -2.35 4.00 6.28
CA ALA A 70 -3.26 3.25 7.12
C ALA A 70 -4.67 3.14 6.54
N ASP A 71 -5.21 4.23 5.99
CA ASP A 71 -6.50 4.22 5.32
C ASP A 71 -6.53 5.16 4.12
N HIS A 72 -7.40 4.88 3.16
CA HIS A 72 -7.65 5.71 2.00
C HIS A 72 -8.88 5.23 1.23
N GLU A 73 -10.04 5.52 1.70
CA GLU A 73 -11.34 5.15 1.10
C GLU A 73 -11.49 3.65 0.76
N LEU A 74 -12.45 3.34 -0.10
CA LEU A 74 -12.73 1.99 -0.61
C LEU A 74 -11.88 1.68 -1.87
N ASN A 75 -10.55 1.72 -1.73
CA ASN A 75 -9.70 1.20 -2.81
C ASN A 75 -9.90 -0.31 -3.03
N ALA A 76 -9.33 -0.86 -4.10
CA ALA A 76 -9.56 -2.24 -4.52
C ALA A 76 -9.32 -3.26 -3.39
N SER A 77 -8.24 -3.12 -2.62
CA SER A 77 -7.95 -4.05 -1.51
C SER A 77 -8.91 -3.88 -0.33
N THR A 78 -9.24 -2.65 0.02
CA THR A 78 -10.19 -2.36 1.10
C THR A 78 -11.60 -2.85 0.74
N PHE A 79 -12.05 -2.65 -0.50
CA PHE A 79 -13.33 -3.19 -0.97
C PHE A 79 -13.33 -4.73 -0.96
N THR A 80 -12.24 -5.37 -1.37
CA THR A 80 -12.08 -6.83 -1.30
C THR A 80 -12.18 -7.34 0.15
N VAL A 81 -11.55 -6.64 1.10
CA VAL A 81 -11.67 -6.94 2.54
C VAL A 81 -13.13 -6.87 3.00
N ARG A 82 -13.87 -5.81 2.62
CA ARG A 82 -15.29 -5.68 2.97
C ARG A 82 -16.13 -6.78 2.34
N CYS A 83 -15.90 -7.14 1.09
CA CYS A 83 -16.59 -8.25 0.45
C CYS A 83 -16.40 -9.55 1.24
N VAL A 84 -15.17 -9.87 1.64
CA VAL A 84 -14.87 -11.08 2.41
C VAL A 84 -15.44 -10.98 3.83
N ALA A 85 -15.31 -9.85 4.50
CA ALA A 85 -15.88 -9.64 5.82
C ALA A 85 -17.42 -9.75 5.83
N SER A 86 -18.11 -9.33 4.75
CA SER A 86 -19.57 -9.44 4.63
C SER A 86 -20.06 -10.90 4.64
N THR A 87 -19.20 -11.86 4.29
CA THR A 87 -19.50 -13.30 4.40
C THR A 87 -19.28 -13.85 5.81
N ARG A 88 -18.89 -13.00 6.77
CA ARG A 88 -18.50 -13.35 8.15
C ARG A 88 -17.25 -14.24 8.24
N ALA A 89 -16.38 -14.20 7.23
CA ALA A 89 -15.06 -14.80 7.28
C ALA A 89 -14.23 -14.14 8.41
N THR A 90 -13.23 -14.89 8.93
CA THR A 90 -12.37 -14.38 10.00
C THR A 90 -11.54 -13.15 9.56
N PRO A 91 -11.05 -12.30 10.47
CA PRO A 91 -10.13 -11.20 10.13
C PRO A 91 -8.90 -11.66 9.37
N TYR A 92 -8.40 -12.88 9.62
CA TYR A 92 -7.32 -13.49 8.84
C TYR A 92 -7.71 -13.66 7.37
N GLY A 93 -8.90 -14.18 7.09
CA GLY A 93 -9.42 -14.33 5.72
C GLY A 93 -9.57 -12.99 5.02
N ALA A 94 -10.11 -11.99 5.71
CA ALA A 94 -10.27 -10.65 5.19
C ALA A 94 -8.93 -9.99 4.84
N VAL A 95 -7.93 -10.06 5.73
CA VAL A 95 -6.59 -9.50 5.49
C VAL A 95 -5.85 -10.26 4.38
N MET A 96 -5.96 -11.60 4.30
CA MET A 96 -5.40 -12.37 3.18
C MET A 96 -5.95 -11.92 1.83
N ALA A 97 -7.26 -11.67 1.75
CA ALA A 97 -7.89 -11.16 0.54
C ALA A 97 -7.41 -9.74 0.18
N GLY A 98 -7.26 -8.86 1.18
CA GLY A 98 -6.65 -7.55 1.02
C GLY A 98 -5.22 -7.61 0.48
N LEU A 99 -4.39 -8.50 1.02
CA LEU A 99 -3.02 -8.73 0.55
C LEU A 99 -2.99 -9.28 -0.89
N ALA A 100 -3.89 -10.21 -1.22
CA ALA A 100 -4.01 -10.74 -2.57
C ALA A 100 -4.37 -9.65 -3.59
N ALA A 101 -5.29 -8.74 -3.26
CA ALA A 101 -5.62 -7.61 -4.10
C ALA A 101 -4.47 -6.59 -4.18
N LEU A 102 -3.75 -6.37 -3.07
CA LEU A 102 -2.66 -5.40 -2.98
C LEU A 102 -1.49 -5.74 -3.90
N GLN A 103 -1.12 -7.03 -4.05
CA GLN A 103 0.01 -7.44 -4.88
C GLN A 103 -0.17 -7.16 -6.38
N GLY A 104 -1.39 -6.85 -6.83
CA GLY A 104 -1.68 -6.59 -8.23
C GLY A 104 -0.93 -5.37 -8.79
N PRO A 105 -0.45 -5.41 -10.06
CA PRO A 105 0.36 -4.36 -10.68
C PRO A 105 -0.40 -3.04 -10.90
N ARG A 106 -1.72 -3.05 -10.74
CA ARG A 106 -2.58 -1.85 -10.78
C ARG A 106 -2.92 -1.32 -9.39
N HIS A 107 -2.29 -1.85 -8.33
CA HIS A 107 -2.47 -1.45 -6.95
C HIS A 107 -1.08 -1.35 -6.28
N GLY A 108 -0.79 -2.07 -5.20
CA GLY A 108 0.48 -1.98 -4.49
C GLY A 108 1.71 -2.38 -5.33
N GLY A 109 1.54 -3.22 -6.35
CA GLY A 109 2.58 -3.51 -7.34
C GLY A 109 3.06 -2.29 -8.17
N GLN A 110 2.43 -1.11 -8.02
CA GLN A 110 2.92 0.13 -8.62
C GLN A 110 4.26 0.57 -8.03
N THR A 111 4.56 0.29 -6.77
CA THR A 111 5.84 0.66 -6.14
C THR A 111 7.03 0.07 -6.89
N ALA A 112 6.95 -1.17 -7.38
CA ALA A 112 8.00 -1.78 -8.19
C ALA A 112 8.21 -1.05 -9.54
N ARG A 113 7.12 -0.55 -10.15
CA ARG A 113 7.21 0.23 -11.39
C ARG A 113 7.81 1.61 -11.15
N VAL A 114 7.52 2.21 -10.02
CA VAL A 114 8.15 3.48 -9.60
C VAL A 114 9.63 3.25 -9.34
N ALA A 115 10.03 2.17 -8.68
CA ALA A 115 11.44 1.84 -8.46
C ALA A 115 12.19 1.70 -9.78
N ALA A 116 11.61 1.01 -10.78
CA ALA A 116 12.18 0.92 -12.13
C ALA A 116 12.32 2.30 -12.82
N LEU A 117 11.40 3.24 -12.60
CA LEU A 117 11.54 4.61 -13.08
C LEU A 117 12.75 5.31 -12.43
N PHE A 118 12.96 5.13 -11.11
CA PHE A 118 14.12 5.68 -10.44
C PHE A 118 15.43 5.10 -10.98
N ASP A 119 15.46 3.80 -11.31
CA ASP A 119 16.64 3.16 -11.92
C ASP A 119 16.91 3.72 -13.33
N GLU A 120 15.87 3.96 -14.13
CA GLU A 120 16.01 4.60 -15.44
C GLU A 120 16.56 6.03 -15.33
N VAL A 121 16.10 6.79 -14.33
CA VAL A 121 16.59 8.14 -14.07
C VAL A 121 18.05 8.13 -13.63
N ALA A 122 18.43 7.21 -12.76
CA ALA A 122 19.82 7.05 -12.31
C ALA A 122 20.78 6.67 -13.45
N ALA A 123 20.28 6.02 -14.51
CA ALA A 123 21.04 5.62 -15.69
C ALA A 123 21.02 6.65 -16.84
N ALA A 124 20.19 7.70 -16.73
CA ALA A 124 20.05 8.75 -17.74
C ALA A 124 20.97 9.94 -17.46
N ASP A 125 21.19 10.79 -18.46
CA ASP A 125 21.97 12.03 -18.32
C ASP A 125 21.31 13.04 -17.34
N SER A 126 19.97 13.01 -17.25
CA SER A 126 19.20 13.81 -16.31
C SER A 126 17.78 13.24 -16.11
N PRO A 127 17.08 13.63 -15.01
CA PRO A 127 15.68 13.28 -14.82
C PRO A 127 14.77 13.71 -15.99
N GLU A 128 15.01 14.90 -16.58
CA GLU A 128 14.28 15.41 -17.73
C GLU A 128 14.48 14.49 -18.95
N ALA A 129 15.71 14.03 -19.19
CA ALA A 129 16.03 13.14 -20.30
C ALA A 129 15.27 11.80 -20.18
N ALA A 130 15.21 11.23 -18.97
CA ALA A 130 14.46 10.02 -18.67
C ALA A 130 12.95 10.20 -18.88
N VAL A 131 12.37 11.29 -18.36
CA VAL A 131 10.96 11.64 -18.57
C VAL A 131 10.65 11.80 -20.05
N ALA A 132 11.45 12.58 -20.78
CA ALA A 132 11.28 12.80 -22.21
C ALA A 132 11.39 11.50 -23.02
N ALA A 133 12.30 10.60 -22.64
CA ALA A 133 12.44 9.29 -23.29
C ALA A 133 11.17 8.44 -23.15
N ARG A 134 10.57 8.39 -21.94
CA ARG A 134 9.30 7.69 -21.72
C ARG A 134 8.15 8.31 -22.51
N MET A 135 8.06 9.65 -22.50
CA MET A 135 7.02 10.36 -23.25
C MET A 135 7.10 10.07 -24.75
N ARG A 136 8.32 10.06 -25.33
CA ARG A 136 8.53 9.70 -26.76
C ARG A 136 8.06 8.28 -27.09
N ARG A 137 8.13 7.34 -26.12
CA ARG A 137 7.62 5.97 -26.28
C ARG A 137 6.12 5.83 -25.99
N GLY A 138 5.42 6.91 -25.61
CA GLY A 138 4.01 6.88 -25.21
C GLY A 138 3.76 6.15 -23.88
N GLU A 139 4.78 6.01 -23.05
CA GLU A 139 4.69 5.32 -21.77
C GLU A 139 4.20 6.26 -20.67
N ARG A 140 3.44 5.67 -19.72
CA ARG A 140 3.02 6.41 -18.51
C ARG A 140 4.17 6.53 -17.52
N LEU A 141 4.16 7.61 -16.74
CA LEU A 141 5.04 7.78 -15.58
C LEU A 141 4.39 7.11 -14.36
N PRO A 142 4.93 5.98 -13.85
CA PRO A 142 4.42 5.36 -12.64
C PRO A 142 4.71 6.26 -11.43
N GLY A 143 3.79 6.27 -10.46
CA GLY A 143 3.91 7.13 -9.28
C GLY A 143 3.41 8.56 -9.47
N PHE A 144 2.82 8.89 -10.63
CA PHE A 144 2.27 10.20 -10.93
C PHE A 144 0.77 10.13 -11.26
N GLY A 145 0.05 11.18 -10.85
CA GLY A 145 -1.38 11.33 -11.00
C GLY A 145 -2.17 10.49 -9.97
N HIS A 146 -3.34 11.00 -9.59
CA HIS A 146 -4.29 10.32 -8.73
C HIS A 146 -5.71 10.84 -9.01
N ILE A 147 -6.67 9.94 -9.17
CA ILE A 147 -8.05 10.32 -9.55
C ILE A 147 -8.69 11.25 -8.51
N LEU A 148 -8.44 10.99 -7.21
CA LEU A 148 -9.01 11.78 -6.11
C LEU A 148 -8.21 13.06 -5.82
N TYR A 149 -6.99 13.19 -6.34
CA TYR A 149 -6.08 14.30 -6.03
C TYR A 149 -5.47 14.87 -7.31
N PRO A 150 -6.25 15.54 -8.14
CA PRO A 150 -5.73 16.11 -9.38
C PRO A 150 -4.62 17.16 -9.12
N ASP A 151 -4.71 17.89 -8.00
CA ASP A 151 -3.75 18.92 -7.59
C ASP A 151 -2.61 18.38 -6.73
N GLY A 152 -2.53 17.06 -6.54
CA GLY A 152 -1.47 16.39 -5.80
C GLY A 152 -1.94 15.63 -4.56
N ASP A 153 -1.33 14.46 -4.35
CA ASP A 153 -1.63 13.56 -3.23
C ASP A 153 -1.08 14.14 -1.91
N PRO A 154 -1.95 14.48 -0.93
CA PRO A 154 -1.52 15.09 0.33
C PRO A 154 -0.59 14.17 1.15
N ARG A 155 -0.71 12.84 0.98
CA ARG A 155 0.16 11.88 1.64
C ARG A 155 1.59 11.97 1.09
N CYS A 156 1.72 12.06 -0.23
CA CYS A 156 2.99 12.26 -0.90
C CYS A 156 3.61 13.61 -0.50
N GLN A 157 2.82 14.69 -0.53
CA GLN A 157 3.29 16.03 -0.17
C GLN A 157 3.84 16.07 1.26
N LEU A 158 3.13 15.44 2.23
CA LEU A 158 3.58 15.40 3.62
C LEU A 158 4.85 14.56 3.77
N LEU A 159 4.90 13.36 3.19
CA LEU A 159 6.08 12.49 3.32
C LEU A 159 7.32 13.13 2.68
N ARG A 160 7.18 13.77 1.50
CA ARG A 160 8.25 14.54 0.87
C ARG A 160 8.78 15.65 1.76
N ARG A 161 7.91 16.46 2.38
CA ARG A 161 8.32 17.52 3.33
C ARG A 161 9.10 16.94 4.49
N LEU A 162 8.63 15.84 5.09
CA LEU A 162 9.31 15.20 6.21
C LEU A 162 10.69 14.67 5.81
N LEU A 163 10.81 14.06 4.62
CA LEU A 163 12.09 13.59 4.07
C LEU A 163 13.06 14.76 3.85
N THR A 164 12.62 15.82 3.19
CA THR A 164 13.45 17.02 2.93
C THR A 164 13.93 17.65 4.24
N THR A 165 13.06 17.76 5.24
CA THR A 165 13.43 18.30 6.54
C THR A 165 14.45 17.43 7.28
N ALA A 166 14.33 16.10 7.19
CA ALA A 166 15.15 15.17 7.96
C ALA A 166 16.49 14.85 7.30
N LEU A 167 16.55 14.81 5.97
CA LEU A 167 17.70 14.28 5.23
C LEU A 167 18.51 15.34 4.47
N GLY A 168 18.00 16.57 4.36
CA GLY A 168 18.73 17.72 3.81
C GLY A 168 19.32 17.44 2.41
N SER A 169 20.65 17.34 2.33
CA SER A 169 21.40 17.21 1.08
C SER A 169 21.64 15.75 0.63
N ASN A 170 20.74 14.82 1.00
CA ASN A 170 20.82 13.44 0.53
C ASN A 170 20.68 13.37 -1.01
N PRO A 171 21.62 12.74 -1.75
CA PRO A 171 21.64 12.75 -3.21
C PRO A 171 20.44 12.02 -3.84
N GLU A 172 19.99 10.91 -3.26
CA GLU A 172 18.80 10.19 -3.75
C GLU A 172 17.53 11.01 -3.56
N LEU A 173 17.46 11.78 -2.47
CA LEU A 173 16.37 12.72 -2.23
C LEU A 173 16.38 13.86 -3.25
N ALA A 174 17.56 14.43 -3.55
CA ALA A 174 17.70 15.49 -4.53
C ALA A 174 17.25 15.02 -5.92
N MET A 175 17.74 13.86 -6.38
CA MET A 175 17.32 13.24 -7.65
C MET A 175 15.80 13.00 -7.70
N ALA A 176 15.20 12.52 -6.62
CA ALA A 176 13.75 12.33 -6.56
C ALA A 176 12.95 13.65 -6.63
N VAL A 177 13.47 14.73 -6.04
CA VAL A 177 12.85 16.06 -6.12
C VAL A 177 12.92 16.60 -7.55
N GLU A 178 14.06 16.47 -8.21
CA GLU A 178 14.26 16.88 -9.61
C GLU A 178 13.37 16.04 -10.55
N LEU A 179 13.31 14.72 -10.37
CA LEU A 179 12.39 13.87 -11.13
C LEU A 179 10.94 14.30 -10.97
N ALA A 180 10.51 14.61 -9.74
CA ALA A 180 9.16 15.07 -9.50
C ALA A 180 8.87 16.41 -10.19
N ALA A 181 9.83 17.35 -10.21
CA ALA A 181 9.71 18.61 -10.90
C ALA A 181 9.63 18.41 -12.43
N ALA A 182 10.57 17.68 -13.01
CA ALA A 182 10.61 17.38 -14.45
C ALA A 182 9.34 16.68 -14.94
N ALA A 183 8.86 15.68 -14.19
CA ALA A 183 7.63 14.98 -14.55
C ALA A 183 6.40 15.90 -14.48
N THR A 184 6.29 16.73 -13.44
CA THR A 184 5.18 17.66 -13.27
C THR A 184 5.16 18.71 -14.38
N GLU A 185 6.31 19.31 -14.71
CA GLU A 185 6.43 20.30 -15.76
C GLU A 185 6.02 19.76 -17.13
N ASN A 186 6.46 18.55 -17.46
CA ASN A 186 6.23 17.96 -18.78
C ASN A 186 4.86 17.29 -18.93
N THR A 187 4.19 16.89 -17.86
CA THR A 187 2.93 16.11 -17.93
C THR A 187 1.76 16.76 -17.22
N GLY A 188 1.99 17.77 -16.35
CA GLY A 188 0.99 18.32 -15.44
C GLY A 188 0.61 17.40 -14.28
N LEU A 189 1.14 16.17 -14.22
CA LEU A 189 0.79 15.18 -13.20
C LEU A 189 1.65 15.35 -11.95
N GLN A 190 1.01 15.35 -10.79
CA GLN A 190 1.67 15.40 -9.50
C GLN A 190 2.05 14.01 -8.99
N PRO A 191 3.17 13.88 -8.22
CA PRO A 191 3.54 12.60 -7.63
C PRO A 191 2.53 12.15 -6.56
N ASN A 192 2.32 10.84 -6.46
CA ASN A 192 1.41 10.20 -5.52
C ASN A 192 2.16 9.43 -4.41
N VAL A 193 1.41 8.75 -3.53
CA VAL A 193 1.98 8.03 -2.38
C VAL A 193 3.00 6.98 -2.79
N ASP A 194 2.82 6.27 -3.92
CA ASP A 194 3.78 5.23 -4.37
C ASP A 194 5.13 5.85 -4.69
N PHE A 195 5.15 7.03 -5.33
CA PHE A 195 6.37 7.80 -5.56
C PHE A 195 7.10 8.11 -4.25
N SER A 196 6.38 8.63 -3.25
CA SER A 196 7.00 9.02 -1.98
C SER A 196 7.49 7.84 -1.15
N LEU A 197 6.88 6.66 -1.29
CA LEU A 197 7.35 5.44 -0.64
C LEU A 197 8.68 4.94 -1.24
N VAL A 198 8.83 5.02 -2.57
CA VAL A 198 10.10 4.68 -3.23
C VAL A 198 11.16 5.75 -2.93
N MET A 199 10.79 7.04 -2.94
CA MET A 199 11.67 8.12 -2.50
C MET A 199 12.20 7.88 -1.08
N LEU A 200 11.33 7.48 -0.12
CA LEU A 200 11.74 7.08 1.24
C LEU A 200 12.72 5.90 1.21
N GLN A 201 12.40 4.87 0.44
CA GLN A 201 13.23 3.67 0.31
C GLN A 201 14.64 4.01 -0.20
N ARG A 202 14.75 4.78 -1.26
CA ARG A 202 16.04 5.18 -1.86
C ARG A 202 16.83 6.08 -0.92
N SER A 203 16.21 7.12 -0.38
CA SER A 203 16.86 8.10 0.49
C SER A 203 17.41 7.50 1.80
N LEU A 204 16.83 6.40 2.28
CA LEU A 204 17.28 5.70 3.49
C LEU A 204 17.99 4.37 3.19
N ASN A 205 18.22 4.06 1.91
CA ASN A 205 18.81 2.80 1.46
C ASN A 205 18.11 1.57 2.08
N LEU A 206 16.76 1.59 2.10
CA LEU A 206 15.98 0.47 2.60
C LEU A 206 15.92 -0.66 1.55
N PRO A 207 15.58 -1.90 1.95
CA PRO A 207 15.39 -3.00 1.01
C PRO A 207 14.34 -2.66 -0.07
N GLU A 208 14.48 -3.21 -1.26
CA GLU A 208 13.52 -3.02 -2.38
C GLU A 208 12.08 -3.40 -2.02
N THR A 209 11.90 -4.32 -1.07
CA THR A 209 10.60 -4.74 -0.57
C THR A 209 9.96 -3.75 0.43
N ALA A 210 10.71 -2.74 0.91
CA ALA A 210 10.25 -1.82 1.94
C ALA A 210 9.01 -0.99 1.52
N PRO A 211 8.89 -0.43 0.31
CA PRO A 211 7.71 0.32 -0.10
C PRO A 211 6.42 -0.50 -0.01
N MET A 212 6.44 -1.72 -0.55
CA MET A 212 5.32 -2.65 -0.48
C MET A 212 5.05 -3.09 0.97
N GLY A 213 6.09 -3.34 1.76
CA GLY A 213 5.98 -3.72 3.16
C GLY A 213 5.35 -2.63 4.01
N ILE A 214 5.78 -1.38 3.86
CA ILE A 214 5.20 -0.22 4.55
C ILE A 214 3.73 -0.06 4.16
N PHE A 215 3.42 -0.15 2.86
CA PHE A 215 2.05 -0.05 2.41
C PHE A 215 1.18 -1.17 3.00
N ALA A 216 1.60 -2.43 2.91
CA ALA A 216 0.84 -3.60 3.39
C ALA A 216 0.60 -3.54 4.91
N ILE A 217 1.64 -3.26 5.69
CA ILE A 217 1.55 -3.18 7.16
C ILE A 217 0.68 -1.98 7.55
N GLY A 218 0.92 -0.79 6.99
CA GLY A 218 0.11 0.40 7.27
C GLY A 218 -1.36 0.16 6.95
N ARG A 219 -1.65 -0.28 5.72
CA ARG A 219 -3.02 -0.52 5.24
C ARG A 219 -3.73 -1.64 5.99
N CYS A 220 -3.03 -2.59 6.59
CA CYS A 220 -3.65 -3.63 7.40
C CYS A 220 -4.48 -3.04 8.55
N ALA A 221 -4.08 -1.92 9.15
CA ALA A 221 -4.87 -1.23 10.17
C ALA A 221 -6.24 -0.77 9.61
N GLY A 222 -6.24 -0.15 8.43
CA GLY A 222 -7.46 0.24 7.73
C GLY A 222 -8.32 -0.96 7.33
N TRP A 223 -7.72 -2.03 6.83
CA TRP A 223 -8.46 -3.26 6.51
C TRP A 223 -9.18 -3.83 7.73
N ILE A 224 -8.55 -3.84 8.90
CA ILE A 224 -9.18 -4.30 10.14
C ILE A 224 -10.33 -3.37 10.54
N ALA A 225 -10.17 -2.06 10.44
CA ALA A 225 -11.23 -1.09 10.72
C ALA A 225 -12.44 -1.30 9.78
N HIS A 226 -12.19 -1.42 8.47
CA HIS A 226 -13.24 -1.71 7.49
C HIS A 226 -13.91 -3.07 7.70
N ALA A 227 -13.17 -4.09 8.11
CA ALA A 227 -13.75 -5.38 8.45
C ALA A 227 -14.65 -5.28 9.70
N GLN A 228 -14.24 -4.53 10.73
CA GLN A 228 -15.05 -4.29 11.92
C GLN A 228 -16.38 -3.62 11.58
N GLU A 229 -16.36 -2.57 10.77
CA GLU A 229 -17.57 -1.92 10.29
C GLU A 229 -18.48 -2.92 9.56
N GLN A 230 -17.89 -3.72 8.64
CA GLN A 230 -18.66 -4.67 7.84
C GLN A 230 -19.25 -5.79 8.69
N TYR A 231 -18.57 -6.25 9.74
CA TYR A 231 -19.11 -7.25 10.66
C TYR A 231 -20.33 -6.74 11.46
N ALA A 232 -20.45 -5.42 11.64
CA ALA A 232 -21.61 -4.80 12.27
C ALA A 232 -22.83 -4.74 11.34
N HIS A 233 -22.62 -4.86 10.01
CA HIS A 233 -23.72 -4.89 9.04
C HIS A 233 -24.14 -6.33 8.72
N PRO A 234 -25.46 -6.62 8.71
CA PRO A 234 -25.98 -7.97 8.43
C PRO A 234 -25.91 -8.36 6.94
N GLU A 235 -25.75 -7.37 6.05
CA GLU A 235 -25.93 -7.57 4.61
C GLU A 235 -24.65 -8.12 3.97
N LEU A 236 -24.84 -9.14 3.13
CA LEU A 236 -23.81 -9.67 2.25
C LEU A 236 -23.58 -8.70 1.08
N ILE A 237 -22.33 -8.28 0.86
CA ILE A 237 -21.97 -7.54 -0.34
C ILE A 237 -22.00 -8.50 -1.53
N ARG A 238 -23.07 -8.39 -2.32
CA ARG A 238 -23.31 -9.25 -3.46
C ARG A 238 -23.89 -8.45 -4.63
N PRO A 239 -23.17 -8.35 -5.77
CA PRO A 239 -23.73 -7.75 -6.96
C PRO A 239 -24.91 -8.58 -7.48
N ARG A 240 -25.92 -7.89 -8.02
CA ARG A 240 -27.02 -8.52 -8.76
C ARG A 240 -26.67 -8.43 -10.24
N ALA A 241 -26.77 -9.57 -10.95
CA ALA A 241 -26.61 -9.63 -12.39
C ALA A 241 -27.95 -9.95 -13.06
N ARG A 242 -28.18 -9.35 -14.23
CA ARG A 242 -29.29 -9.71 -15.14
C ARG A 242 -28.67 -10.43 -16.33
N TYR A 243 -29.19 -11.62 -16.61
CA TYR A 243 -28.77 -12.33 -17.81
C TYR A 243 -29.26 -11.58 -19.06
N VAL A 244 -28.38 -11.30 -19.98
CA VAL A 244 -28.66 -10.56 -21.25
C VAL A 244 -28.39 -11.40 -22.50
N GLY A 245 -28.03 -12.70 -22.34
CA GLY A 245 -27.85 -13.64 -23.44
C GLY A 245 -29.18 -14.22 -23.96
N GLU A 246 -29.07 -15.14 -24.92
CA GLU A 246 -30.22 -15.88 -25.44
C GLU A 246 -30.90 -16.69 -24.34
N GLN A 247 -32.20 -16.57 -24.23
CA GLN A 247 -32.99 -17.37 -23.27
C GLN A 247 -32.94 -18.84 -23.70
N PRO A 248 -32.76 -19.78 -22.73
CA PRO A 248 -32.82 -21.20 -23.05
C PRO A 248 -34.18 -21.55 -23.70
N GLN A 249 -34.13 -22.18 -24.85
CA GLN A 249 -35.35 -22.73 -25.46
C GLN A 249 -35.77 -23.92 -24.56
N LEU A 250 -36.88 -23.76 -23.83
CA LEU A 250 -37.48 -24.90 -23.15
C LEU A 250 -37.87 -25.92 -24.20
N ALA A 251 -37.32 -27.14 -24.12
CA ALA A 251 -37.81 -28.25 -24.93
C ALA A 251 -39.33 -28.35 -24.69
N ARG A 252 -40.14 -28.22 -25.72
CA ARG A 252 -41.58 -28.53 -25.66
C ARG A 252 -41.68 -30.03 -25.71
N ASP A 253 -42.06 -30.65 -24.60
CA ASP A 253 -42.46 -32.05 -24.54
C ASP A 253 -43.71 -32.32 -25.43
#